data_eb58c3b7723ad7bea70b37ecec279ba0
#
_entry.id   eb58c3b7723ad7bea70b37ecec279ba0
#
_cell.length_a   1.000
_cell.length_b   1.000
_cell.length_c   1.000
_cell.angle_alpha   90.00
_cell.angle_beta   90.00
_cell.angle_gamma   90.00
#
_symmetry.space_group_name_H-M   'P 1'
#
loop_
_entity.id
_entity.type
_entity.pdbx_description
1 polymer ?
#
loop_
_entity_poly.entity_id
_entity_poly.type
_entity_poly.pdbx_seq_one_letter_code
_entity_poly.pdbx_strand_id
1 'polypeptide(L)'
;QQVVVVNESSVAGHDFKTGEQIWKYPWAGSSTSRASNSQPFLAGEDLIFVSKGYGQGATVFRVDGDQGVEIWKNPTIARTKYTNAALVDGRIYSLSDGIMECADLETGVRIWKRGRFNHGQLLVVGEIILVQSEEGELHFLRPTDRGFDTLYQVQALQDRCWATLTLYDNKLILRNSEEVVCYQLPVQR
;
A
#
# COMPACT_ATOMS: atom_id res chain seq x y z
N GLN A 1 13.57 -16.42 10.93
CA GLN A 1 12.59 -16.02 9.91
C GLN A 1 11.24 -15.83 10.58
N GLN A 2 10.52 -14.73 10.24
CA GLN A 2 9.26 -14.36 10.88
C GLN A 2 8.19 -14.10 9.82
N VAL A 3 6.93 -14.28 10.21
CA VAL A 3 5.74 -13.82 9.48
C VAL A 3 5.14 -12.66 10.26
N VAL A 4 4.90 -11.53 9.58
CA VAL A 4 4.24 -10.38 10.18
C VAL A 4 2.75 -10.41 9.84
N VAL A 5 1.91 -10.33 10.85
CA VAL A 5 0.45 -10.40 10.72
C VAL A 5 -0.17 -9.14 11.28
N VAL A 6 -1.07 -8.54 10.48
CA VAL A 6 -1.90 -7.39 10.92
C VAL A 6 -3.27 -7.90 11.33
N ASN A 7 -3.54 -7.84 12.61
CA ASN A 7 -4.81 -8.20 13.20
C ASN A 7 -5.72 -6.98 13.39
N GLU A 8 -6.92 -7.20 13.89
CA GLU A 8 -7.89 -6.17 14.22
C GLU A 8 -7.32 -5.05 15.12
N SER A 9 -6.57 -5.43 16.16
CA SER A 9 -6.09 -4.51 17.19
C SER A 9 -4.58 -4.52 17.39
N SER A 10 -3.83 -5.26 16.59
CA SER A 10 -2.38 -5.38 16.73
C SER A 10 -1.69 -5.79 15.45
N VAL A 11 -0.39 -5.50 15.38
CA VAL A 11 0.55 -6.11 14.45
C VAL A 11 1.44 -7.03 15.27
N ALA A 12 1.71 -8.24 14.80
CA ALA A 12 2.53 -9.20 15.50
C ALA A 12 3.48 -9.95 14.58
N GLY A 13 4.67 -10.23 15.04
CA GLY A 13 5.62 -11.14 14.40
C GLY A 13 5.52 -12.53 15.01
N HIS A 14 5.48 -13.53 14.15
CA HIS A 14 5.41 -14.93 14.54
C HIS A 14 6.60 -15.71 13.97
N ASP A 15 7.10 -16.65 14.71
CA ASP A 15 8.08 -17.60 14.22
C ASP A 15 7.50 -18.38 13.03
N PHE A 16 8.26 -18.41 11.92
CA PHE A 16 7.78 -19.04 10.69
C PHE A 16 7.53 -20.55 10.81
N LYS A 17 8.25 -21.25 11.72
CA LYS A 17 8.16 -22.70 11.87
C LYS A 17 7.17 -23.12 12.94
N THR A 18 7.15 -22.41 14.07
CA THR A 18 6.33 -22.81 15.22
C THR A 18 5.00 -22.07 15.29
N GLY A 19 4.91 -20.90 14.66
CA GLY A 19 3.75 -20.00 14.75
C GLY A 19 3.69 -19.23 16.07
N GLU A 20 4.66 -19.40 16.97
CA GLU A 20 4.69 -18.68 18.25
C GLU A 20 4.88 -17.19 18.04
N GLN A 21 4.17 -16.36 18.81
CA GLN A 21 4.31 -14.92 18.78
C GLN A 21 5.63 -14.50 19.40
N ILE A 22 6.45 -13.75 18.63
CA ILE A 22 7.75 -13.24 19.06
C ILE A 22 7.63 -11.83 19.62
N TRP A 23 6.86 -10.96 18.93
CA TRP A 23 6.64 -9.57 19.35
C TRP A 23 5.24 -9.09 18.97
N LYS A 24 4.83 -7.99 19.59
CA LYS A 24 3.52 -7.37 19.34
C LYS A 24 3.59 -5.84 19.40
N TYR A 25 2.86 -5.19 18.49
CA TYR A 25 2.63 -3.74 18.49
C TYR A 25 1.13 -3.44 18.53
N PRO A 26 0.61 -2.60 19.45
CA PRO A 26 -0.80 -2.23 19.51
C PRO A 26 -1.19 -1.41 18.29
N TRP A 27 -2.21 -1.85 17.54
CA TRP A 27 -2.70 -1.19 16.33
C TRP A 27 -4.24 -1.21 16.29
N ALA A 28 -4.86 -0.71 17.35
CA ALA A 28 -6.31 -0.63 17.44
C ALA A 28 -6.84 0.60 16.70
N GLY A 29 -7.83 0.42 15.82
CA GLY A 29 -8.54 1.54 15.21
C GLY A 29 -9.49 2.22 16.19
N SER A 30 -9.73 3.51 15.95
CA SER A 30 -10.69 4.32 16.73
C SER A 30 -12.14 4.23 16.20
N SER A 31 -12.35 3.61 15.04
CA SER A 31 -13.66 3.49 14.41
C SER A 31 -14.33 2.16 14.73
N THR A 32 -15.63 2.08 14.49
CA THR A 32 -16.41 0.84 14.57
C THR A 32 -15.97 -0.21 13.54
N SER A 33 -15.31 0.21 12.46
CA SER A 33 -14.70 -0.72 11.51
C SER A 33 -13.35 -1.18 12.00
N ARG A 34 -13.25 -2.46 12.27
CA ARG A 34 -12.05 -3.13 12.76
C ARG A 34 -11.22 -3.74 11.63
N ALA A 35 -11.64 -3.56 10.39
CA ALA A 35 -10.98 -4.14 9.22
C ALA A 35 -9.54 -3.64 9.08
N SER A 36 -8.61 -4.57 8.84
CA SER A 36 -7.19 -4.33 8.55
C SER A 36 -6.86 -5.11 7.28
N ASN A 37 -6.93 -4.43 6.12
CA ASN A 37 -6.80 -5.07 4.82
C ASN A 37 -5.47 -4.76 4.12
N SER A 38 -4.75 -3.72 4.59
CA SER A 38 -3.47 -3.34 4.01
C SER A 38 -2.36 -4.22 4.58
N GLN A 39 -1.47 -4.67 3.71
CA GLN A 39 -0.32 -5.44 4.10
C GLN A 39 0.74 -4.56 4.77
N PRO A 40 1.43 -5.05 5.82
CA PRO A 40 2.62 -4.40 6.34
C PRO A 40 3.79 -4.58 5.39
N PHE A 41 4.76 -3.69 5.43
CA PHE A 41 6.03 -3.90 4.73
C PHE A 41 7.23 -3.42 5.57
N LEU A 42 8.40 -3.97 5.25
CA LEU A 42 9.65 -3.54 5.85
C LEU A 42 10.01 -2.15 5.31
N ALA A 43 10.23 -1.21 6.21
CA ALA A 43 10.60 0.17 5.92
C ALA A 43 12.09 0.47 6.20
N GLY A 44 12.85 -0.57 6.54
CA GLY A 44 14.26 -0.60 6.89
C GLY A 44 14.61 -1.98 7.42
N GLU A 45 15.77 -2.15 8.01
CA GLU A 45 16.21 -3.46 8.53
C GLU A 45 15.32 -3.96 9.67
N ASP A 46 14.90 -3.04 10.57
CA ASP A 46 14.12 -3.32 11.76
C ASP A 46 12.84 -2.46 11.85
N LEU A 47 12.52 -1.69 10.81
CA LEU A 47 11.36 -0.82 10.75
C LEU A 47 10.22 -1.47 9.98
N ILE A 48 9.03 -1.38 10.55
CA ILE A 48 7.80 -1.88 9.94
C ILE A 48 6.82 -0.73 9.74
N PHE A 49 6.34 -0.58 8.51
CA PHE A 49 5.25 0.30 8.15
C PHE A 49 3.95 -0.46 8.12
N VAL A 50 2.90 0.13 8.68
CA VAL A 50 1.53 -0.33 8.56
C VAL A 50 0.57 0.84 8.33
N SER A 51 -0.49 0.57 7.60
CA SER A 51 -1.55 1.56 7.34
C SER A 51 -2.94 0.96 7.43
N LYS A 52 -3.92 1.82 7.69
CA LYS A 52 -5.32 1.43 7.82
C LYS A 52 -6.23 2.63 7.53
N GLY A 53 -7.34 2.38 6.88
CA GLY A 53 -8.40 3.38 6.73
C GLY A 53 -9.12 3.70 8.03
N TYR A 54 -10.31 4.26 7.92
CA TYR A 54 -11.24 4.48 9.04
C TYR A 54 -10.66 5.35 10.17
N GLY A 55 -9.91 6.40 9.78
CA GLY A 55 -9.34 7.37 10.71
C GLY A 55 -8.05 6.95 11.41
N GLN A 56 -7.50 5.77 11.11
CA GLN A 56 -6.28 5.28 11.74
C GLN A 56 -5.00 5.82 11.09
N GLY A 57 -4.97 5.94 9.76
CA GLY A 57 -3.79 6.42 9.02
C GLY A 57 -2.67 5.40 8.98
N ALA A 58 -1.45 5.85 9.26
CA ALA A 58 -0.25 5.03 9.21
C ALA A 58 0.68 5.21 10.41
N THR A 59 1.55 4.24 10.60
CA THR A 59 2.63 4.28 11.59
C THR A 59 3.86 3.56 11.06
N VAL A 60 5.03 4.00 11.53
CA VAL A 60 6.28 3.23 11.50
C VAL A 60 6.68 2.93 12.93
N PHE A 61 7.04 1.70 13.18
CA PHE A 61 7.57 1.27 14.46
C PHE A 61 8.79 0.37 14.26
N ARG A 62 9.65 0.33 15.29
CA ARG A 62 10.80 -0.59 15.37
C ARG A 62 10.45 -1.77 16.22
N VAL A 63 10.93 -2.95 15.88
CA VAL A 63 10.87 -4.13 16.75
C VAL A 63 12.03 -4.09 17.73
N ASP A 64 11.73 -4.08 19.03
CA ASP A 64 12.70 -4.13 20.12
C ASP A 64 12.27 -5.22 21.12
N GLY A 65 13.02 -6.33 21.13
CA GLY A 65 12.69 -7.51 21.93
C GLY A 65 11.32 -8.09 21.54
N ASP A 66 10.40 -8.12 22.47
CA ASP A 66 9.04 -8.65 22.32
C ASP A 66 7.98 -7.60 22.00
N GLN A 67 8.39 -6.35 21.76
CA GLN A 67 7.50 -5.21 21.54
C GLN A 67 7.84 -4.42 20.28
N GLY A 68 6.82 -3.76 19.70
CA GLY A 68 7.01 -2.69 18.73
C GLY A 68 7.09 -1.34 19.43
N VAL A 69 8.14 -0.57 19.14
CA VAL A 69 8.36 0.80 19.63
C VAL A 69 8.02 1.79 18.52
N GLU A 70 7.03 2.64 18.76
CA GLU A 70 6.57 3.63 17.77
C GLU A 70 7.67 4.65 17.45
N ILE A 71 7.95 4.85 16.16
CA ILE A 71 8.81 5.92 15.66
C ILE A 71 7.95 7.14 15.36
N TRP A 72 6.89 6.93 14.58
CA TRP A 72 5.86 7.95 14.34
C TRP A 72 4.51 7.31 14.03
N LYS A 73 3.44 8.06 14.27
CA LYS A 73 2.08 7.74 13.90
C LYS A 73 1.37 8.97 13.35
N ASN A 74 0.73 8.83 12.20
CA ASN A 74 -0.01 9.93 11.58
C ASN A 74 -1.38 9.45 11.09
N PRO A 75 -2.50 9.89 11.73
CA PRO A 75 -3.84 9.45 11.36
C PRO A 75 -4.35 10.08 10.05
N THR A 76 -3.61 11.01 9.46
CA THR A 76 -4.07 11.77 8.29
C THR A 76 -3.49 11.30 6.96
N ILE A 77 -2.47 10.44 6.99
CA ILE A 77 -1.83 9.90 5.79
C ILE A 77 -2.15 8.42 5.58
N ALA A 78 -1.94 7.94 4.37
CA ALA A 78 -2.07 6.53 3.97
C ALA A 78 -3.32 5.85 4.56
N ARG A 79 -4.47 6.51 4.43
CA ARG A 79 -5.77 5.96 4.87
C ARG A 79 -6.24 4.90 3.89
N THR A 80 -5.53 3.79 3.88
CA THR A 80 -5.79 2.65 3.02
C THR A 80 -6.95 1.82 3.57
N LYS A 81 -7.99 1.60 2.75
CA LYS A 81 -9.15 0.77 3.14
C LYS A 81 -9.00 -0.65 2.61
N TYR A 82 -8.99 -0.80 1.30
CA TYR A 82 -8.86 -2.08 0.60
C TYR A 82 -7.56 -2.15 -0.22
N THR A 83 -6.72 -1.13 -0.09
CA THR A 83 -5.53 -0.93 -0.90
C THR A 83 -4.28 -1.10 -0.06
N ASN A 84 -3.17 -1.41 -0.69
CA ASN A 84 -1.85 -1.37 -0.07
C ASN A 84 -1.19 -0.02 -0.29
N ALA A 85 -0.22 0.33 0.53
CA ALA A 85 0.75 1.35 0.23
C ALA A 85 1.98 0.73 -0.44
N ALA A 86 2.85 1.56 -1.01
CA ALA A 86 4.14 1.15 -1.55
C ALA A 86 5.25 2.08 -1.06
N LEU A 87 6.45 1.55 -0.96
CA LEU A 87 7.65 2.30 -0.57
C LEU A 87 8.60 2.38 -1.77
N VAL A 88 9.02 3.60 -2.13
CA VAL A 88 10.01 3.86 -3.17
C VAL A 88 10.91 5.01 -2.71
N ASP A 89 12.20 4.78 -2.62
CA ASP A 89 13.22 5.80 -2.33
C ASP A 89 12.88 6.68 -1.10
N GLY A 90 12.51 6.03 0.01
CA GLY A 90 12.16 6.73 1.26
C GLY A 90 10.81 7.46 1.22
N ARG A 91 10.00 7.24 0.19
CA ARG A 91 8.66 7.82 0.03
C ARG A 91 7.59 6.75 0.06
N ILE A 92 6.52 7.03 0.81
CA ILE A 92 5.32 6.20 0.91
C ILE A 92 4.29 6.70 -0.10
N TYR A 93 3.86 5.83 -1.00
CA TYR A 93 2.77 6.10 -1.94
C TYR A 93 1.54 5.28 -1.58
N SER A 94 0.37 5.91 -1.58
CA SER A 94 -0.89 5.25 -1.22
C SER A 94 -2.10 5.89 -1.90
N LEU A 95 -3.19 5.16 -2.00
CA LEU A 95 -4.52 5.71 -2.34
C LEU A 95 -5.25 6.03 -1.03
N SER A 96 -4.90 7.18 -0.43
CA SER A 96 -5.42 7.63 0.86
C SER A 96 -6.84 8.19 0.72
N ASP A 97 -7.85 7.45 1.19
CA ASP A 97 -9.26 7.72 0.93
C ASP A 97 -9.56 7.94 -0.57
N GLY A 98 -8.90 7.14 -1.42
CA GLY A 98 -9.10 7.14 -2.86
C GLY A 98 -8.33 8.21 -3.64
N ILE A 99 -7.48 8.99 -2.98
CA ILE A 99 -6.65 10.02 -3.62
C ILE A 99 -5.18 9.59 -3.50
N MET A 100 -4.45 9.62 -4.62
CA MET A 100 -3.02 9.35 -4.62
C MET A 100 -2.28 10.33 -3.71
N GLU A 101 -1.46 9.79 -2.83
CA GLU A 101 -0.73 10.53 -1.81
C GLU A 101 0.72 10.06 -1.76
N CYS A 102 1.63 11.01 -1.54
CA CYS A 102 3.02 10.77 -1.21
C CYS A 102 3.31 11.34 0.17
N ALA A 103 3.98 10.56 1.01
CA ALA A 103 4.45 10.98 2.32
C ALA A 103 5.92 10.57 2.50
N ASP A 104 6.62 11.28 3.33
CA ASP A 104 7.98 10.99 3.72
C ASP A 104 8.02 9.84 4.74
N LEU A 105 8.88 8.85 4.52
CA LEU A 105 8.96 7.67 5.37
C LEU A 105 9.53 7.95 6.75
N GLU A 106 10.53 8.84 6.86
CA GLU A 106 11.21 9.09 8.14
C GLU A 106 10.32 9.88 9.10
N THR A 107 9.55 10.82 8.56
CA THR A 107 8.77 11.78 9.36
C THR A 107 7.29 11.50 9.39
N GLY A 108 6.76 10.69 8.46
CA GLY A 108 5.32 10.51 8.27
C GLY A 108 4.61 11.78 7.80
N VAL A 109 5.32 12.77 7.27
CA VAL A 109 4.75 14.03 6.78
C VAL A 109 4.32 13.89 5.32
N ARG A 110 3.10 14.35 5.02
CA ARG A 110 2.61 14.38 3.64
C ARG A 110 3.43 15.36 2.79
N ILE A 111 3.93 14.87 1.65
CA ILE A 111 4.61 15.70 0.64
C ILE A 111 3.58 16.29 -0.31
N TRP A 112 2.69 15.45 -0.86
CA TRP A 112 1.58 15.89 -1.71
C TRP A 112 0.41 14.91 -1.69
N LYS A 113 -0.77 15.36 -2.16
CA LYS A 113 -1.97 14.55 -2.35
C LYS A 113 -2.79 15.07 -3.52
N ARG A 114 -2.94 14.27 -4.59
CA ARG A 114 -3.67 14.65 -5.81
C ARG A 114 -4.05 13.45 -6.65
N GLY A 115 -5.05 13.63 -7.55
CA GLY A 115 -5.55 12.57 -8.44
C GLY A 115 -6.43 11.57 -7.67
N ARG A 116 -7.64 11.37 -8.18
CA ARG A 116 -8.60 10.45 -7.57
C ARG A 116 -8.66 9.16 -8.36
N PHE A 117 -8.47 8.06 -7.68
CA PHE A 117 -8.53 6.69 -8.20
C PHE A 117 -9.47 5.81 -7.37
N ASN A 118 -10.17 6.41 -6.42
CA ASN A 118 -11.06 5.76 -5.47
C ASN A 118 -10.37 4.57 -4.75
N HIS A 119 -11.04 3.45 -4.54
CA HIS A 119 -10.45 2.28 -3.87
C HIS A 119 -9.74 1.34 -4.86
N GLY A 120 -9.03 1.92 -5.82
CA GLY A 120 -8.19 1.19 -6.76
C GLY A 120 -6.98 0.52 -6.10
N GLN A 121 -6.10 -0.03 -6.91
CA GLN A 121 -4.88 -0.71 -6.46
C GLN A 121 -3.66 -0.09 -7.12
N LEU A 122 -2.52 -0.20 -6.48
CA LEU A 122 -1.25 0.27 -7.03
C LEU A 122 -0.17 -0.82 -7.02
N LEU A 123 0.75 -0.73 -7.97
CA LEU A 123 1.92 -1.59 -8.09
C LEU A 123 3.10 -0.74 -8.56
N VAL A 124 4.22 -0.83 -7.86
CA VAL A 124 5.47 -0.15 -8.26
C VAL A 124 6.29 -1.05 -9.18
N VAL A 125 6.72 -0.49 -10.31
CA VAL A 125 7.57 -1.16 -11.30
C VAL A 125 8.71 -0.22 -11.68
N GLY A 126 9.88 -0.42 -11.08
CA GLY A 126 11.00 0.52 -11.20
C GLY A 126 10.61 1.91 -10.70
N GLU A 127 10.72 2.91 -11.55
CA GLU A 127 10.38 4.31 -11.25
C GLU A 127 8.90 4.66 -11.53
N ILE A 128 8.10 3.70 -11.97
CA ILE A 128 6.71 3.92 -12.39
C ILE A 128 5.76 3.29 -11.38
N ILE A 129 4.67 3.98 -11.09
CA ILE A 129 3.56 3.46 -10.32
C ILE A 129 2.41 3.15 -11.28
N LEU A 130 2.05 1.89 -11.37
CA LEU A 130 0.84 1.46 -12.04
C LEU A 130 -0.32 1.62 -11.07
N VAL A 131 -1.39 2.27 -11.50
CA VAL A 131 -2.62 2.41 -10.71
C VAL A 131 -3.78 1.89 -11.52
N GLN A 132 -4.46 0.87 -11.02
CA GLN A 132 -5.78 0.46 -11.47
C GLN A 132 -6.80 1.21 -10.63
N SER A 133 -7.58 2.12 -11.22
CA SER A 133 -8.65 2.81 -10.51
C SER A 133 -9.79 1.86 -10.15
N GLU A 134 -10.65 2.26 -9.22
CA GLU A 134 -11.84 1.49 -8.86
C GLU A 134 -12.79 1.30 -10.05
N GLU A 135 -12.76 2.24 -10.99
CA GLU A 135 -13.57 2.26 -12.22
C GLU A 135 -12.95 1.49 -13.41
N GLY A 136 -11.79 0.85 -13.18
CA GLY A 136 -11.13 -0.02 -14.16
C GLY A 136 -10.19 0.69 -15.13
N GLU A 137 -9.88 1.97 -14.94
CA GLU A 137 -8.82 2.64 -15.69
C GLU A 137 -7.45 2.20 -15.18
N LEU A 138 -6.55 1.90 -16.11
CA LEU A 138 -5.14 1.64 -15.83
C LEU A 138 -4.31 2.87 -16.16
N HIS A 139 -3.55 3.35 -15.19
CA HIS A 139 -2.67 4.50 -15.31
C HIS A 139 -1.22 4.09 -15.08
N PHE A 140 -0.32 4.65 -15.89
CA PHE A 140 1.13 4.57 -15.71
C PHE A 140 1.62 5.95 -15.26
N LEU A 141 2.04 6.05 -14.02
CA LEU A 141 2.37 7.31 -13.38
C LEU A 141 3.86 7.37 -13.06
N ARG A 142 4.52 8.49 -13.40
CA ARG A 142 5.86 8.80 -12.93
C ARG A 142 5.77 9.79 -11.77
N PRO A 143 6.16 9.41 -10.55
CA PRO A 143 6.18 10.30 -9.40
C PRO A 143 7.09 11.50 -9.63
N THR A 144 6.71 12.65 -9.07
CA THR A 144 7.49 13.88 -9.01
C THR A 144 7.44 14.46 -7.59
N ASP A 145 8.21 15.51 -7.32
CA ASP A 145 8.21 16.16 -6.00
C ASP A 145 6.89 16.87 -5.66
N ARG A 146 6.03 17.11 -6.65
CA ARG A 146 4.76 17.84 -6.45
C ARG A 146 3.53 17.06 -6.92
N GLY A 147 3.69 15.77 -7.21
CA GLY A 147 2.61 14.92 -7.71
C GLY A 147 3.11 13.79 -8.59
N PHE A 148 2.55 13.67 -9.76
CA PHE A 148 2.93 12.68 -10.77
C PHE A 148 2.62 13.20 -12.18
N ASP A 149 3.36 12.68 -13.14
CA ASP A 149 3.07 12.80 -14.57
C ASP A 149 2.38 11.51 -15.04
N THR A 150 1.28 11.65 -15.76
CA THR A 150 0.61 10.52 -16.40
C THR A 150 1.32 10.22 -17.72
N LEU A 151 2.00 9.09 -17.80
CA LEU A 151 2.70 8.64 -19.00
C LEU A 151 1.74 7.98 -19.99
N TYR A 152 0.79 7.22 -19.48
CA TYR A 152 -0.22 6.51 -20.25
C TYR A 152 -1.44 6.21 -19.39
N GLN A 153 -2.62 6.16 -20.01
CA GLN A 153 -3.85 5.68 -19.38
C GLN A 153 -4.75 5.00 -20.41
N VAL A 154 -5.52 4.02 -19.93
CA VAL A 154 -6.46 3.27 -20.76
C VAL A 154 -7.58 2.71 -19.88
N GLN A 155 -8.81 2.65 -20.42
CA GLN A 155 -9.89 1.85 -19.81
C GLN A 155 -9.55 0.38 -20.02
N ALA A 156 -9.10 -0.31 -18.98
CA ALA A 156 -8.62 -1.68 -19.05
C ALA A 156 -9.72 -2.71 -18.74
N LEU A 157 -10.58 -2.39 -17.79
CA LEU A 157 -11.68 -3.24 -17.32
C LEU A 157 -12.96 -2.41 -17.20
N GLN A 158 -14.11 -3.06 -17.23
CA GLN A 158 -15.39 -2.44 -16.89
C GLN A 158 -15.72 -2.73 -15.43
N ASP A 159 -16.62 -1.94 -14.83
CA ASP A 159 -17.06 -2.11 -13.46
C ASP A 159 -15.98 -2.02 -12.37
N ARG A 160 -16.35 -2.40 -11.14
CA ARG A 160 -15.57 -2.19 -9.93
C ARG A 160 -14.33 -3.10 -9.85
N CYS A 161 -13.17 -2.49 -9.69
CA CYS A 161 -11.88 -3.14 -9.65
C CYS A 161 -11.22 -2.98 -8.27
N TRP A 162 -11.25 -4.03 -7.45
CA TRP A 162 -10.62 -4.10 -6.14
C TRP A 162 -9.49 -5.12 -6.03
N ALA A 163 -9.25 -5.87 -7.11
CA ALA A 163 -8.19 -6.85 -7.13
C ALA A 163 -6.82 -6.20 -7.40
N THR A 164 -5.80 -6.70 -6.72
CA THR A 164 -4.42 -6.25 -6.91
C THR A 164 -3.91 -6.62 -8.30
N LEU A 165 -3.20 -5.67 -8.96
CA LEU A 165 -2.49 -5.91 -10.21
C LEU A 165 -1.39 -6.95 -9.99
N THR A 166 -1.14 -7.77 -11.01
CA THR A 166 -0.05 -8.75 -10.99
C THR A 166 0.82 -8.56 -12.22
N LEU A 167 2.13 -8.39 -12.01
CA LEU A 167 3.12 -8.35 -13.07
C LEU A 167 4.02 -9.58 -12.96
N TYR A 168 4.13 -10.33 -14.07
CA TYR A 168 5.07 -11.43 -14.20
C TYR A 168 5.81 -11.30 -15.54
N ASP A 169 7.13 -11.15 -15.48
CA ASP A 169 7.95 -10.82 -16.64
C ASP A 169 7.43 -9.52 -17.29
N ASN A 170 6.95 -9.57 -18.51
CA ASN A 170 6.33 -8.43 -19.19
C ASN A 170 4.79 -8.56 -19.34
N LYS A 171 4.18 -9.45 -18.58
CA LYS A 171 2.73 -9.67 -18.61
C LYS A 171 2.07 -9.03 -17.40
N LEU A 172 1.25 -8.02 -17.65
CA LEU A 172 0.45 -7.34 -16.63
C LEU A 172 -0.97 -7.90 -16.65
N ILE A 173 -1.38 -8.47 -15.54
CA ILE A 173 -2.69 -9.08 -15.36
C ILE A 173 -3.54 -8.20 -14.44
N LEU A 174 -4.72 -7.84 -14.89
CA LEU A 174 -5.74 -7.11 -14.14
C LEU A 174 -7.04 -7.92 -14.13
N ARG A 175 -7.80 -7.80 -13.07
CA ARG A 175 -9.12 -8.42 -12.98
C ARG A 175 -10.09 -7.61 -12.12
N ASN A 176 -11.37 -7.85 -12.33
CA ASN A 176 -12.45 -7.55 -11.41
C ASN A 176 -13.23 -8.84 -11.07
N SER A 177 -14.53 -8.76 -10.77
CA SER A 177 -15.37 -9.92 -10.48
C SER A 177 -15.85 -10.64 -11.75
N GLU A 178 -15.85 -9.97 -12.92
CA GLU A 178 -16.49 -10.41 -14.15
C GLU A 178 -15.47 -10.82 -15.22
N GLU A 179 -14.33 -10.12 -15.27
CA GLU A 179 -13.36 -10.27 -16.36
C GLU A 179 -11.90 -10.24 -15.88
N VAL A 180 -11.03 -10.81 -16.70
CA VAL A 180 -9.56 -10.81 -16.56
C VAL A 180 -8.97 -10.36 -17.88
N VAL A 181 -8.01 -9.43 -17.83
CA VAL A 181 -7.23 -9.02 -18.99
C VAL A 181 -5.74 -9.21 -18.74
N CYS A 182 -5.01 -9.55 -19.78
CA CYS A 182 -3.56 -9.68 -19.76
C CYS A 182 -2.95 -8.79 -20.85
N TYR A 183 -2.19 -7.79 -20.44
CA TYR A 183 -1.42 -6.94 -21.35
C TYR A 183 0.01 -7.43 -21.43
N GLN A 184 0.55 -7.46 -22.63
CA GLN A 184 1.98 -7.63 -22.84
C GLN A 184 2.62 -6.25 -22.91
N LEU A 185 3.44 -5.92 -21.90
CA LEU A 185 4.16 -4.66 -21.84
C LEU A 185 5.38 -4.67 -22.77
N PRO A 186 5.73 -3.55 -23.40
CA PRO A 186 6.95 -3.45 -24.20
C PRO A 186 8.18 -3.63 -23.29
N VAL A 187 9.11 -4.48 -23.71
CA VAL A 187 10.42 -4.64 -23.04
C VAL A 187 11.41 -3.74 -23.79
N GLN A 188 12.05 -2.82 -23.08
CA GLN A 188 13.24 -2.18 -23.64
C GLN A 188 14.36 -3.22 -23.66
N ARG A 189 14.85 -3.51 -24.84
CA ARG A 189 16.05 -4.34 -25.06
C ARG A 189 17.30 -3.50 -24.87
#